data_49c9a94521133ff86c94797f7caa3264
#
_entry.id   49c9a94521133ff86c94797f7caa3264
#
_cell.length_a   1.000
_cell.length_b   1.000
_cell.length_c   1.000
_cell.angle_alpha   90.00
_cell.angle_beta   90.00
_cell.angle_gamma   90.00
#
_symmetry.space_group_name_H-M   'P 1'
#
loop_
_entity.id
_entity.type
_entity.pdbx_description
1 polymer ?
#
loop_
_entity_poly.entity_id
_entity_poly.type
_entity_poly.pdbx_seq_one_letter_code
_entity_poly.pdbx_strand_id
1 'polypeptide(L)'
;YKRQFFCSPNNPSGNLFKNSDITVLLNGFDGLVVIDEAYIDFTDGTSWLTELDNYPNLVVTQTLSKAFGLAGLRLGIAIAQPNIIKLLHNIKPPYNINTLSQQKAIEALSDIGKVNKQIAELLAERSRVAAYLNELDWIKTVFPSDANFLLMRVDDANKRYDALLAQKVVIRNRSSLTNCENTLRVSIGTPEENNELMAACNKISL
;
A
#
# COMPACT_ATOMS: atom_id res chain seq x y z
N TYR A 1 -13.02 9.74 21.10
CA TYR A 1 -13.11 8.57 20.20
C TYR A 1 -12.11 7.53 20.66
N LYS A 2 -12.58 6.25 20.77
CA LYS A 2 -11.77 5.17 21.35
C LYS A 2 -11.19 4.23 20.28
N ARG A 3 -10.68 4.75 19.16
CA ARG A 3 -10.00 3.97 18.11
C ARG A 3 -9.02 4.83 17.33
N GLN A 4 -7.88 4.25 16.98
CA GLN A 4 -6.86 4.85 16.12
C GLN A 4 -6.64 3.93 14.92
N PHE A 5 -6.44 4.51 13.73
CA PHE A 5 -6.13 3.78 12.50
C PHE A 5 -4.77 4.23 11.99
N PHE A 6 -3.89 3.27 11.71
CA PHE A 6 -2.57 3.48 11.14
C PHE A 6 -2.38 2.59 9.94
N CYS A 7 -2.05 3.18 8.79
CA CYS A 7 -1.62 2.41 7.63
C CYS A 7 -0.11 2.23 7.70
N SER A 8 0.38 0.99 7.76
CA SER A 8 1.80 0.67 7.83
C SER A 8 2.11 -0.56 6.98
N PRO A 9 2.73 -0.38 5.79
CA PRO A 9 3.16 0.86 5.14
C PRO A 9 2.05 1.85 4.82
N ASN A 10 2.38 3.15 4.92
CA ASN A 10 1.40 4.22 4.78
C ASN A 10 1.15 4.62 3.31
N ASN A 11 -0.06 5.04 3.01
CA ASN A 11 -0.43 5.62 1.72
C ASN A 11 -0.89 7.08 1.93
N PRO A 12 -0.23 8.08 1.31
CA PRO A 12 0.61 7.97 0.09
C PRO A 12 2.13 7.96 0.33
N SER A 13 2.63 8.10 1.56
CA SER A 13 4.07 8.28 1.82
C SER A 13 4.93 7.04 1.54
N GLY A 14 4.34 5.84 1.58
CA GLY A 14 5.02 4.58 1.30
C GLY A 14 5.83 3.99 2.46
N ASN A 15 6.04 4.74 3.53
CA ASN A 15 6.90 4.31 4.64
C ASN A 15 6.23 3.36 5.62
N LEU A 16 7.01 2.43 6.14
CA LEU A 16 6.67 1.65 7.32
C LEU A 16 6.86 2.51 8.58
N PHE A 17 5.96 2.39 9.56
CA PHE A 17 6.16 3.00 10.87
C PHE A 17 7.14 2.18 11.71
N LYS A 18 7.88 2.84 12.61
CA LYS A 18 8.75 2.14 13.55
C LYS A 18 7.93 1.37 14.56
N ASN A 19 8.31 0.12 14.81
CA ASN A 19 7.62 -0.72 15.79
C ASN A 19 7.59 -0.09 17.18
N SER A 20 8.66 0.63 17.58
CA SER A 20 8.70 1.36 18.85
C SER A 20 7.57 2.37 19.00
N ASP A 21 7.24 3.10 17.93
CA ASP A 21 6.23 4.17 17.97
C ASP A 21 4.81 3.55 18.06
N ILE A 22 4.58 2.45 17.36
CA ILE A 22 3.32 1.68 17.44
C ILE A 22 3.17 1.03 18.82
N THR A 23 4.26 0.50 19.39
CA THR A 23 4.27 -0.08 20.75
C THR A 23 3.88 0.93 21.81
N VAL A 24 4.43 2.15 21.75
CA VAL A 24 4.06 3.24 22.65
C VAL A 24 2.56 3.52 22.58
N LEU A 25 2.00 3.53 21.39
CA LEU A 25 0.59 3.75 21.18
C LEU A 25 -0.27 2.60 21.72
N LEU A 26 0.10 1.34 21.43
CA LEU A 26 -0.61 0.16 21.91
C LEU A 26 -0.68 0.09 23.44
N ASN A 27 0.39 0.50 24.11
CA ASN A 27 0.48 0.53 25.58
C ASN A 27 -0.22 1.74 26.22
N GLY A 28 -0.26 2.88 25.51
CA GLY A 28 -0.74 4.15 26.05
C GLY A 28 -2.17 4.52 25.69
N PHE A 29 -2.78 3.84 24.71
CA PHE A 29 -4.12 4.19 24.22
C PHE A 29 -5.19 3.28 24.80
N ASP A 30 -6.13 3.87 25.56
CA ASP A 30 -7.31 3.19 26.09
C ASP A 30 -8.41 3.04 25.03
N GLY A 31 -8.18 2.19 24.03
CA GLY A 31 -9.09 1.92 22.92
C GLY A 31 -8.47 1.02 21.87
N LEU A 32 -9.22 0.71 20.82
CA LEU A 32 -8.72 -0.14 19.74
C LEU A 32 -7.71 0.60 18.87
N VAL A 33 -6.58 -0.03 18.61
CA VAL A 33 -5.56 0.37 17.65
C VAL A 33 -5.67 -0.53 16.43
N VAL A 34 -6.00 0.04 15.28
CA VAL A 34 -6.13 -0.69 14.01
C VAL A 34 -4.91 -0.38 13.16
N ILE A 35 -4.15 -1.41 12.83
CA ILE A 35 -3.00 -1.32 11.92
C ILE A 35 -3.44 -1.89 10.56
N ASP A 36 -3.48 -1.02 9.56
CA ASP A 36 -3.80 -1.42 8.18
C ASP A 36 -2.50 -1.80 7.46
N GLU A 37 -2.32 -3.09 7.28
CA GLU A 37 -1.18 -3.72 6.63
C GLU A 37 -1.45 -4.03 5.15
N ALA A 38 -2.23 -3.22 4.45
CA ALA A 38 -2.55 -3.46 3.04
C ALA A 38 -1.33 -3.58 2.13
N TYR A 39 -0.16 -3.14 2.56
CA TYR A 39 1.11 -3.15 1.79
C TYR A 39 2.22 -3.93 2.47
N ILE A 40 1.95 -4.68 3.54
CA ILE A 40 2.98 -5.37 4.34
C ILE A 40 3.78 -6.40 3.52
N ASP A 41 3.16 -7.03 2.53
CA ASP A 41 3.80 -8.01 1.66
C ASP A 41 4.96 -7.46 0.82
N PHE A 42 5.10 -6.12 0.70
CA PHE A 42 6.15 -5.44 -0.07
C PHE A 42 7.33 -4.94 0.78
N THR A 43 7.38 -5.31 2.04
CA THR A 43 8.40 -4.89 2.99
C THR A 43 9.14 -6.07 3.59
N ASP A 44 10.35 -5.82 4.10
CA ASP A 44 11.08 -6.78 4.93
C ASP A 44 10.65 -6.70 6.41
N GLY A 45 9.68 -5.84 6.72
CA GLY A 45 9.14 -5.65 8.06
C GLY A 45 8.30 -6.83 8.54
N THR A 46 8.31 -7.07 9.84
CA THR A 46 7.47 -8.08 10.47
C THR A 46 6.04 -7.58 10.64
N SER A 47 5.06 -8.38 10.25
CA SER A 47 3.64 -8.10 10.48
C SER A 47 3.31 -8.04 11.97
N TRP A 48 2.44 -7.12 12.35
CA TRP A 48 1.88 -7.02 13.69
C TRP A 48 0.97 -8.19 14.08
N LEU A 49 0.67 -9.09 13.14
CA LEU A 49 0.00 -10.36 13.44
C LEU A 49 0.74 -11.19 14.49
N THR A 50 2.08 -11.12 14.53
CA THR A 50 2.90 -11.85 15.52
C THR A 50 2.74 -11.32 16.94
N GLU A 51 2.18 -10.11 17.10
CA GLU A 51 2.04 -9.42 18.38
C GLU A 51 0.60 -9.42 18.93
N LEU A 52 -0.34 -10.08 18.26
CA LEU A 52 -1.76 -10.09 18.67
C LEU A 52 -1.99 -10.60 20.09
N ASP A 53 -1.18 -11.57 20.54
CA ASP A 53 -1.30 -12.12 21.90
C ASP A 53 -0.76 -11.17 22.98
N ASN A 54 0.14 -10.24 22.59
CA ASN A 54 0.73 -9.27 23.48
C ASN A 54 -0.14 -8.02 23.68
N TYR A 55 -1.01 -7.73 22.70
CA TYR A 55 -1.81 -6.50 22.70
C TYR A 55 -3.31 -6.79 22.47
N PRO A 56 -4.12 -6.91 23.53
CA PRO A 56 -5.54 -7.27 23.43
C PRO A 56 -6.39 -6.19 22.72
N ASN A 57 -5.88 -4.98 22.57
CA ASN A 57 -6.51 -3.86 21.86
C ASN A 57 -6.06 -3.71 20.39
N LEU A 58 -5.18 -4.62 19.91
CA LEU A 58 -4.69 -4.62 18.53
C LEU A 58 -5.69 -5.26 17.57
N VAL A 59 -5.90 -4.61 16.44
CA VAL A 59 -6.58 -5.15 15.25
C VAL A 59 -5.66 -4.96 14.06
N VAL A 60 -5.37 -6.02 13.34
CA VAL A 60 -4.61 -5.96 12.08
C VAL A 60 -5.56 -6.16 10.92
N THR A 61 -5.48 -5.29 9.91
CA THR A 61 -6.23 -5.48 8.66
C THR A 61 -5.29 -5.73 7.49
N GLN A 62 -5.65 -6.69 6.65
CA GLN A 62 -4.92 -7.06 5.43
C GLN A 62 -5.87 -7.19 4.26
N THR A 63 -5.35 -7.30 3.03
CA THR A 63 -6.17 -7.37 1.83
C THR A 63 -5.53 -8.21 0.73
N LEU A 64 -6.35 -8.90 -0.04
CA LEU A 64 -5.92 -9.56 -1.27
C LEU A 64 -5.86 -8.61 -2.49
N SER A 65 -6.17 -7.33 -2.28
CA SER A 65 -6.27 -6.34 -3.37
C SER A 65 -4.93 -5.86 -3.91
N LYS A 66 -3.82 -6.07 -3.17
CA LYS A 66 -2.49 -5.52 -3.50
C LYS A 66 -1.54 -6.61 -3.96
N ALA A 67 -0.83 -7.27 -3.09
CA ALA A 67 0.17 -8.28 -3.42
C ALA A 67 -0.42 -9.45 -4.24
N PHE A 68 -1.65 -9.83 -3.95
CA PHE A 68 -2.35 -10.90 -4.66
C PHE A 68 -3.00 -10.45 -5.98
N GLY A 69 -3.04 -9.15 -6.30
CA GLY A 69 -3.65 -8.63 -7.52
C GLY A 69 -5.18 -8.78 -7.61
N LEU A 70 -5.86 -9.09 -6.51
CA LEU A 70 -7.28 -9.46 -6.48
C LEU A 70 -8.20 -8.31 -6.03
N ALA A 71 -7.89 -7.08 -6.45
CA ALA A 71 -8.69 -5.89 -6.09
C ALA A 71 -10.17 -6.02 -6.48
N GLY A 72 -10.47 -6.72 -7.57
CA GLY A 72 -11.84 -6.95 -8.05
C GLY A 72 -12.69 -7.83 -7.14
N LEU A 73 -12.09 -8.65 -6.27
CA LEU A 73 -12.83 -9.53 -5.34
C LEU A 73 -13.46 -8.78 -4.16
N ARG A 74 -13.00 -7.56 -3.89
CA ARG A 74 -13.47 -6.73 -2.77
C ARG A 74 -13.35 -7.45 -1.42
N LEU A 75 -12.24 -8.17 -1.21
CA LEU A 75 -11.99 -8.97 -0.01
C LEU A 75 -10.87 -8.36 0.82
N GLY A 76 -11.21 -8.03 2.07
CA GLY A 76 -10.29 -7.65 3.14
C GLY A 76 -10.42 -8.61 4.31
N ILE A 77 -9.41 -8.61 5.17
CA ILE A 77 -9.28 -9.51 6.32
C ILE A 77 -9.05 -8.64 7.56
N ALA A 78 -9.77 -8.91 8.63
CA ALA A 78 -9.50 -8.33 9.95
C ALA A 78 -9.13 -9.46 10.91
N ILE A 79 -8.02 -9.30 11.61
CA ILE A 79 -7.49 -10.27 12.57
C ILE A 79 -7.30 -9.55 13.91
N ALA A 80 -7.86 -10.13 14.97
CA ALA A 80 -7.83 -9.55 16.32
C ALA A 80 -8.15 -10.63 17.35
N GLN A 81 -8.15 -10.26 18.64
CA GLN A 81 -8.59 -11.14 19.71
C GLN A 81 -10.05 -11.61 19.50
N PRO A 82 -10.43 -12.83 19.95
CA PRO A 82 -11.74 -13.44 19.68
C PRO A 82 -12.94 -12.59 20.09
N ASN A 83 -12.84 -11.84 21.19
CA ASN A 83 -13.90 -10.95 21.66
C ASN A 83 -14.20 -9.82 20.66
N ILE A 84 -13.15 -9.25 20.02
CA ILE A 84 -13.30 -8.21 19.00
C ILE A 84 -13.91 -8.82 17.73
N ILE A 85 -13.40 -9.97 17.30
CA ILE A 85 -13.92 -10.67 16.10
C ILE A 85 -15.40 -11.06 16.30
N LYS A 86 -15.79 -11.48 17.49
CA LYS A 86 -17.20 -11.78 17.80
C LYS A 86 -18.09 -10.55 17.61
N LEU A 87 -17.65 -9.36 18.04
CA LEU A 87 -18.40 -8.12 17.81
C LEU A 87 -18.52 -7.79 16.32
N LEU A 88 -17.43 -7.95 15.55
CA LEU A 88 -17.46 -7.75 14.11
C LEU A 88 -18.41 -8.73 13.41
N HIS A 89 -18.44 -9.99 13.83
CA HIS A 89 -19.39 -10.98 13.31
C HIS A 89 -20.86 -10.61 13.58
N ASN A 90 -21.17 -10.01 14.74
CA ASN A 90 -22.52 -9.61 15.07
C ASN A 90 -23.06 -8.46 14.21
N ILE A 91 -22.18 -7.61 13.68
CA ILE A 91 -22.56 -6.40 12.92
C ILE A 91 -22.35 -6.52 11.41
N LYS A 92 -21.57 -7.52 10.96
CA LYS A 92 -21.36 -7.69 9.51
C LYS A 92 -22.65 -8.13 8.82
N PRO A 93 -22.93 -7.68 7.60
CA PRO A 93 -24.05 -8.20 6.81
C PRO A 93 -23.93 -9.72 6.58
N PRO A 94 -25.04 -10.46 6.57
CA PRO A 94 -25.02 -11.84 6.11
C PRO A 94 -24.61 -11.88 4.62
N TYR A 95 -23.96 -12.96 4.21
CA TYR A 95 -23.55 -13.18 2.81
C TYR A 95 -22.68 -12.06 2.21
N ASN A 96 -21.88 -11.39 3.05
CA ASN A 96 -21.04 -10.24 2.65
C ASN A 96 -19.94 -10.58 1.61
N ILE A 97 -19.62 -11.86 1.42
CA ILE A 97 -18.65 -12.33 0.42
C ILE A 97 -19.33 -13.40 -0.43
N ASN A 98 -19.43 -13.17 -1.74
CA ASN A 98 -20.03 -14.11 -2.68
C ASN A 98 -19.12 -15.33 -2.90
N THR A 99 -19.72 -16.44 -3.36
CA THR A 99 -19.03 -17.73 -3.54
C THR A 99 -17.87 -17.66 -4.52
N LEU A 100 -17.99 -16.90 -5.62
CA LEU A 100 -16.92 -16.78 -6.62
C LEU A 100 -15.70 -16.07 -6.02
N SER A 101 -15.91 -15.00 -5.22
CA SER A 101 -14.84 -14.32 -4.50
C SER A 101 -14.14 -15.25 -3.51
N GLN A 102 -14.89 -16.08 -2.78
CA GLN A 102 -14.33 -17.07 -1.87
C GLN A 102 -13.46 -18.09 -2.61
N GLN A 103 -13.96 -18.66 -3.69
CA GLN A 103 -13.24 -19.66 -4.51
C GLN A 103 -11.93 -19.06 -5.06
N LYS A 104 -11.97 -17.85 -5.63
CA LYS A 104 -10.79 -17.19 -6.17
C LYS A 104 -9.78 -16.80 -5.09
N ALA A 105 -10.23 -16.44 -3.90
CA ALA A 105 -9.34 -16.18 -2.77
C ALA A 105 -8.62 -17.47 -2.32
N ILE A 106 -9.34 -18.59 -2.19
CA ILE A 106 -8.76 -19.89 -1.82
C ILE A 106 -7.75 -20.36 -2.87
N GLU A 107 -8.08 -20.23 -4.15
CA GLU A 107 -7.17 -20.57 -5.27
C GLU A 107 -5.87 -19.77 -5.18
N ALA A 108 -5.95 -18.45 -4.97
CA ALA A 108 -4.77 -17.60 -4.86
C ALA A 108 -3.92 -17.90 -3.62
N LEU A 109 -4.56 -18.17 -2.49
CA LEU A 109 -3.87 -18.52 -1.24
C LEU A 109 -3.22 -19.91 -1.30
N SER A 110 -3.64 -20.78 -2.20
CA SER A 110 -3.00 -22.10 -2.39
C SER A 110 -1.71 -22.05 -3.21
N ASP A 111 -1.41 -20.93 -3.89
CA ASP A 111 -0.20 -20.73 -4.70
C ASP A 111 0.60 -19.50 -4.25
N ILE A 112 1.01 -19.50 -3.00
CA ILE A 112 1.84 -18.43 -2.41
C ILE A 112 3.19 -18.28 -3.14
N GLY A 113 3.74 -19.38 -3.69
CA GLY A 113 5.00 -19.33 -4.44
C GLY A 113 4.93 -18.39 -5.64
N LYS A 114 3.82 -18.39 -6.37
CA LYS A 114 3.58 -17.48 -7.49
C LYS A 114 3.50 -16.01 -7.01
N VAL A 115 2.77 -15.77 -5.92
CA VAL A 115 2.64 -14.42 -5.34
C VAL A 115 4.00 -13.88 -4.90
N ASN A 116 4.79 -14.68 -4.19
CA ASN A 116 6.13 -14.29 -3.74
C ASN A 116 7.07 -13.94 -4.91
N LYS A 117 6.98 -14.68 -6.03
CA LYS A 117 7.74 -14.37 -7.24
C LYS A 117 7.35 -13.01 -7.82
N GLN A 118 6.05 -12.72 -7.90
CA GLN A 118 5.55 -11.43 -8.38
C GLN A 118 5.96 -10.27 -7.46
N ILE A 119 5.95 -10.49 -6.14
CA ILE A 119 6.44 -9.49 -5.17
C ILE A 119 7.92 -9.21 -5.40
N ALA A 120 8.76 -10.24 -5.55
CA ALA A 120 10.19 -10.07 -5.78
C ALA A 120 10.48 -9.29 -7.08
N GLU A 121 9.78 -9.59 -8.17
CA GLU A 121 9.88 -8.84 -9.43
C GLU A 121 9.48 -7.38 -9.25
N LEU A 122 8.38 -7.12 -8.53
CA LEU A 122 7.91 -5.77 -8.26
C LEU A 122 8.89 -4.97 -7.39
N LEU A 123 9.52 -5.59 -6.39
CA LEU A 123 10.52 -4.92 -5.55
C LEU A 123 11.78 -4.55 -6.34
N ALA A 124 12.23 -5.43 -7.25
CA ALA A 124 13.33 -5.13 -8.17
C ALA A 124 12.97 -3.95 -9.09
N GLU A 125 11.78 -3.96 -9.66
CA GLU A 125 11.27 -2.87 -10.49
C GLU A 125 11.10 -1.56 -9.71
N ARG A 126 10.63 -1.62 -8.45
CA ARG A 126 10.56 -0.43 -7.58
C ARG A 126 11.92 0.26 -7.46
N SER A 127 12.96 -0.53 -7.21
CA SER A 127 14.32 -0.01 -7.11
C SER A 127 14.82 0.58 -8.43
N ARG A 128 14.55 -0.09 -9.55
CA ARG A 128 14.93 0.37 -10.91
C ARG A 128 14.23 1.69 -11.26
N VAL A 129 12.92 1.77 -11.03
CA VAL A 129 12.13 2.97 -11.32
C VAL A 129 12.55 4.12 -10.39
N ALA A 130 12.79 3.85 -9.10
CA ALA A 130 13.24 4.88 -8.16
C ALA A 130 14.60 5.48 -8.57
N ALA A 131 15.55 4.64 -8.99
CA ALA A 131 16.85 5.10 -9.49
C ALA A 131 16.68 6.01 -10.72
N TYR A 132 15.91 5.58 -11.72
CA TYR A 132 15.62 6.35 -12.91
C TYR A 132 14.95 7.70 -12.60
N LEU A 133 13.92 7.71 -11.74
CA LEU A 133 13.19 8.94 -11.40
C LEU A 133 14.08 9.97 -10.69
N ASN A 134 15.07 9.54 -9.91
CA ASN A 134 16.03 10.43 -9.26
C ASN A 134 16.98 11.16 -10.24
N GLU A 135 17.08 10.71 -11.49
CA GLU A 135 17.93 11.34 -12.51
C GLU A 135 17.21 12.47 -13.27
N LEU A 136 15.89 12.62 -13.06
CA LEU A 136 15.09 13.60 -13.80
C LEU A 136 15.09 14.97 -13.11
N ASP A 137 15.50 16.03 -13.80
CA ASP A 137 15.66 17.39 -13.27
C ASP A 137 14.38 18.00 -12.68
N TRP A 138 13.21 17.62 -13.19
CA TRP A 138 11.92 18.09 -12.71
C TRP A 138 11.42 17.37 -11.45
N ILE A 139 12.07 16.29 -11.05
CA ILE A 139 11.80 15.57 -9.79
C ILE A 139 12.75 16.10 -8.72
N LYS A 140 12.19 16.64 -7.65
CA LYS A 140 12.96 17.21 -6.54
C LYS A 140 13.35 16.15 -5.50
N THR A 141 12.48 15.15 -5.30
CA THR A 141 12.71 14.08 -4.33
C THR A 141 11.87 12.87 -4.71
N VAL A 142 12.46 11.68 -4.73
CA VAL A 142 11.75 10.40 -4.69
C VAL A 142 11.82 9.92 -3.25
N PHE A 143 10.68 9.76 -2.59
CA PHE A 143 10.64 9.32 -1.20
C PHE A 143 10.87 7.80 -1.12
N PRO A 144 11.61 7.32 -0.10
CA PRO A 144 11.70 5.88 0.18
C PRO A 144 10.32 5.25 0.34
N SER A 145 10.18 4.00 -0.10
CA SER A 145 8.89 3.31 -0.03
C SER A 145 9.05 1.84 0.32
N ASP A 146 8.21 1.39 1.23
CA ASP A 146 8.00 -0.01 1.63
C ASP A 146 6.71 -0.58 0.99
N ALA A 147 6.11 0.14 0.03
CA ALA A 147 4.88 -0.25 -0.67
C ALA A 147 5.14 -0.58 -2.16
N ASN A 148 4.08 -0.89 -2.90
CA ASN A 148 4.15 -1.12 -4.36
C ASN A 148 4.00 0.16 -5.19
N PHE A 149 4.38 1.30 -4.66
CA PHE A 149 4.34 2.60 -5.32
C PHE A 149 5.46 3.49 -4.81
N LEU A 150 5.75 4.56 -5.55
CA LEU A 150 6.67 5.62 -5.14
C LEU A 150 5.89 6.94 -5.04
N LEU A 151 6.17 7.70 -3.99
CA LEU A 151 5.79 9.10 -3.90
C LEU A 151 6.98 9.95 -4.35
N MET A 152 6.74 10.94 -5.20
CA MET A 152 7.77 11.86 -5.65
C MET A 152 7.28 13.30 -5.54
N ARG A 153 8.16 14.21 -5.11
CA ARG A 153 7.93 15.65 -5.18
C ARG A 153 8.53 16.20 -6.45
N VAL A 154 7.76 16.99 -7.17
CA VAL A 154 8.10 17.51 -8.49
C VAL A 154 8.09 19.04 -8.50
N ASP A 155 8.52 19.66 -9.59
CA ASP A 155 8.49 21.11 -9.80
C ASP A 155 7.05 21.66 -9.83
N ASP A 156 6.16 21.07 -10.62
CA ASP A 156 4.75 21.42 -10.76
C ASP A 156 3.93 20.14 -11.00
N ALA A 157 3.24 19.66 -9.95
CA ALA A 157 2.51 18.41 -10.01
C ALA A 157 1.32 18.42 -10.99
N ASN A 158 0.64 19.56 -11.16
CA ASN A 158 -0.48 19.65 -12.10
C ASN A 158 0.03 19.58 -13.54
N LYS A 159 1.04 20.39 -13.86
CA LYS A 159 1.68 20.38 -15.17
C LYS A 159 2.21 19.00 -15.55
N ARG A 160 2.94 18.36 -14.64
CA ARG A 160 3.53 17.03 -14.89
C ARG A 160 2.49 15.94 -14.97
N TYR A 161 1.43 16.00 -14.16
CA TYR A 161 0.29 15.09 -14.24
C TYR A 161 -0.41 15.17 -15.59
N ASP A 162 -0.75 16.38 -16.05
CA ASP A 162 -1.44 16.60 -17.33
C ASP A 162 -0.56 16.17 -18.52
N ALA A 163 0.75 16.43 -18.45
CA ALA A 163 1.69 16.02 -19.48
C ALA A 163 1.83 14.49 -19.57
N LEU A 164 1.89 13.77 -18.44
CA LEU A 164 1.89 12.31 -18.41
C LEU A 164 0.58 11.72 -18.91
N LEU A 165 -0.56 12.33 -18.52
CA LEU A 165 -1.88 11.93 -18.99
C LEU A 165 -2.00 12.06 -20.51
N ALA A 166 -1.43 13.12 -21.11
CA ALA A 166 -1.34 13.29 -22.57
C ALA A 166 -0.50 12.19 -23.26
N GLN A 167 0.47 11.60 -22.55
CA GLN A 167 1.23 10.41 -22.98
C GLN A 167 0.51 9.09 -22.65
N LYS A 168 -0.77 9.12 -22.20
CA LYS A 168 -1.58 7.97 -21.80
C LYS A 168 -1.07 7.24 -20.54
N VAL A 169 -0.23 7.89 -19.74
CA VAL A 169 0.26 7.37 -18.46
C VAL A 169 -0.54 8.01 -17.33
N VAL A 170 -1.30 7.19 -16.61
CA VAL A 170 -2.17 7.64 -15.51
C VAL A 170 -1.49 7.36 -14.17
N ILE A 171 -1.13 8.45 -13.46
CA ILE A 171 -0.59 8.40 -12.11
C ILE A 171 -1.55 9.08 -11.12
N ARG A 172 -1.13 9.33 -9.90
CA ARG A 172 -1.98 10.00 -8.90
C ARG A 172 -1.36 11.32 -8.43
N ASN A 173 -2.03 12.43 -8.69
CA ASN A 173 -1.70 13.70 -8.05
C ASN A 173 -2.16 13.66 -6.59
N ARG A 174 -1.24 13.93 -5.65
CA ARG A 174 -1.48 13.90 -4.20
C ARG A 174 -1.34 15.27 -3.55
N SER A 175 -1.16 16.32 -4.35
CA SER A 175 -0.91 17.68 -3.88
C SER A 175 -2.00 18.25 -2.97
N SER A 176 -3.22 17.72 -3.04
CA SER A 176 -4.33 18.14 -2.18
C SER A 176 -4.31 17.57 -0.77
N LEU A 177 -3.42 16.61 -0.50
CA LEU A 177 -3.27 16.02 0.84
C LEU A 177 -2.31 16.88 1.69
N THR A 178 -2.53 16.87 3.00
CA THR A 178 -1.68 17.58 3.96
C THR A 178 -0.21 17.16 3.83
N ASN A 179 0.71 18.12 3.77
CA ASN A 179 2.16 17.94 3.60
C ASN A 179 2.59 17.26 2.29
N CYS A 180 1.68 17.17 1.30
CA CYS A 180 1.94 16.55 0.01
C CYS A 180 1.98 17.56 -1.15
N GLU A 181 2.31 18.81 -0.90
CA GLU A 181 2.39 19.85 -1.93
C GLU A 181 3.35 19.40 -3.04
N ASN A 182 2.91 19.58 -4.29
CA ASN A 182 3.63 19.19 -5.50
C ASN A 182 4.09 17.72 -5.49
N THR A 183 3.25 16.80 -5.00
CA THR A 183 3.57 15.38 -5.04
C THR A 183 2.71 14.58 -6.01
N LEU A 184 3.38 13.65 -6.69
CA LEU A 184 2.77 12.64 -7.55
C LEU A 184 3.10 11.25 -6.99
N ARG A 185 2.15 10.33 -7.06
CA ARG A 185 2.34 8.92 -6.67
C ARG A 185 2.21 8.03 -7.89
N VAL A 186 3.24 7.25 -8.18
CA VAL A 186 3.27 6.26 -9.24
C VAL A 186 3.23 4.85 -8.65
N SER A 187 2.35 4.00 -9.15
CA SER A 187 2.36 2.56 -8.82
C SER A 187 3.41 1.85 -9.66
N ILE A 188 4.09 0.89 -9.07
CA ILE A 188 5.03 0.03 -9.80
C ILE A 188 4.22 -1.06 -10.49
N GLY A 189 4.40 -1.18 -11.78
CA GLY A 189 3.76 -2.17 -12.65
C GLY A 189 4.73 -3.26 -13.11
N THR A 190 4.41 -3.91 -14.22
CA THR A 190 5.32 -4.85 -14.90
C THR A 190 6.52 -4.11 -15.48
N PRO A 191 7.60 -4.82 -15.87
CA PRO A 191 8.73 -4.20 -16.56
C PRO A 191 8.31 -3.40 -17.80
N GLU A 192 7.34 -3.88 -18.57
CA GLU A 192 6.82 -3.22 -19.78
C GLU A 192 6.10 -1.91 -19.42
N GLU A 193 5.19 -1.96 -18.44
CA GLU A 193 4.45 -0.77 -17.97
C GLU A 193 5.41 0.28 -17.39
N ASN A 194 6.42 -0.16 -16.64
CA ASN A 194 7.44 0.76 -16.10
C ASN A 194 8.33 1.36 -17.20
N ASN A 195 8.63 0.61 -18.27
CA ASN A 195 9.33 1.15 -19.43
C ASN A 195 8.49 2.21 -20.17
N GLU A 196 7.19 2.01 -20.31
CA GLU A 196 6.27 3.02 -20.85
C GLU A 196 6.24 4.29 -19.99
N LEU A 197 6.17 4.14 -18.67
CA LEU A 197 6.26 5.26 -17.73
C LEU A 197 7.57 6.05 -17.93
N MET A 198 8.71 5.37 -17.95
CA MET A 198 10.02 6.02 -18.11
C MET A 198 10.14 6.71 -19.46
N ALA A 199 9.65 6.09 -20.54
CA ALA A 199 9.62 6.72 -21.87
C ALA A 199 8.72 7.97 -21.91
N ALA A 200 7.58 7.95 -21.20
CA ALA A 200 6.72 9.12 -21.08
C ALA A 200 7.39 10.24 -20.25
N CYS A 201 8.06 9.90 -19.17
CA CYS A 201 8.81 10.87 -18.35
C CYS A 201 9.91 11.58 -19.16
N ASN A 202 10.65 10.85 -20.02
CA ASN A 202 11.65 11.44 -20.91
C ASN A 202 11.03 12.47 -21.88
N LYS A 203 9.88 12.16 -22.48
CA LYS A 203 9.21 13.06 -23.43
C LYS A 203 8.73 14.36 -22.81
N ILE A 204 8.40 14.35 -21.52
CA ILE A 204 7.94 15.55 -20.81
C ILE A 204 9.06 16.31 -20.09
N SER A 205 10.29 15.83 -20.15
CA SER A 205 11.47 16.49 -19.59
C SER A 205 11.95 17.65 -20.48
N LEU A 206 11.57 17.66 -21.74
CA LEU A 206 11.82 18.71 -22.72
C LEU A 206 10.74 19.80 -22.59
#